data_f3bd17eb29ca1667c1a7f4dda71c174f
#
_entry.id   f3bd17eb29ca1667c1a7f4dda71c174f
#
_cell.length_a   1.000
_cell.length_b   1.000
_cell.length_c   1.000
_cell.angle_alpha   90.00
_cell.angle_beta   90.00
_cell.angle_gamma   90.00
#
_symmetry.space_group_name_H-M   'P 1'
#
loop_
_entity.id
_entity.type
_entity.pdbx_description
1 polymer ?
#
loop_
_entity_poly.entity_id
_entity_poly.type
_entity_poly.pdbx_seq_one_letter_code
_entity_poly.pdbx_strand_id
1 'polypeptide(L)'
;MVCIAVSVLVMIVAVSISSGFRRELRTSLTELSGDVLITRPDMNMMRESEPISLDSPFMSYLDESAAVEEIVPTVWRAGIVKSQEGMHGVVLKGVSSPVAANDSLPLAVSIPKGLAQASGLKSGDRMLTYFIGEDVKVRQFNVAEIHDAIAETDDRHIVYVSLPDMQRLNGWKENEVSAIEIRLAGNLDSEGEIMEATQEIGTIVNLYDPDRNLVATSSVSRYPQLFNWLALIDFNVNFILLLMTIVAGFNMISGLLIMLFENISTIGLLKSLGMTDRSIAKVFLSSSALLVAKGMAVGNALALIFCFIQKTTHILKLDPENYYVSSVPVNIDLGSVLVADAVSFVVIMLLLLIPCLFISRVDPAQTVRVR
;
A
#
# COMPACT_ATOMS: atom_id res chain seq x y z
N MET A 1 -27.65 8.55 -16.74
CA MET A 1 -26.62 9.46 -16.23
C MET A 1 -26.27 9.18 -14.77
N VAL A 2 -27.24 9.16 -13.84
CA VAL A 2 -26.98 8.87 -12.41
C VAL A 2 -26.29 7.53 -12.19
N CYS A 3 -26.75 6.44 -12.82
CA CYS A 3 -26.12 5.12 -12.65
C CYS A 3 -24.66 5.08 -13.06
N ILE A 4 -24.28 5.78 -14.14
CA ILE A 4 -22.87 5.89 -14.56
C ILE A 4 -22.06 6.65 -13.51
N ALA A 5 -22.58 7.78 -13.04
CA ALA A 5 -21.91 8.57 -12.02
C ALA A 5 -21.68 7.77 -10.73
N VAL A 6 -22.65 6.99 -10.29
CA VAL A 6 -22.52 6.10 -9.12
C VAL A 6 -21.50 4.99 -9.39
N SER A 7 -21.57 4.32 -10.56
CA SER A 7 -20.60 3.26 -10.89
C SER A 7 -19.16 3.80 -10.91
N VAL A 8 -18.93 4.96 -11.54
CA VAL A 8 -17.61 5.59 -11.61
C VAL A 8 -17.15 6.06 -10.23
N LEU A 9 -18.05 6.62 -9.41
CA LEU A 9 -17.74 6.99 -8.03
C LEU A 9 -17.21 5.78 -7.26
N VAL A 10 -17.93 4.66 -7.29
CA VAL A 10 -17.52 3.44 -6.57
C VAL A 10 -16.18 2.92 -7.09
N MET A 11 -15.98 2.94 -8.41
CA MET A 11 -14.72 2.49 -9.03
C MET A 11 -13.53 3.31 -8.56
N ILE A 12 -13.64 4.66 -8.60
CA ILE A 12 -12.53 5.53 -8.21
C ILE A 12 -12.26 5.47 -6.72
N VAL A 13 -13.30 5.42 -5.89
CA VAL A 13 -13.13 5.23 -4.45
C VAL A 13 -12.42 3.91 -4.15
N ALA A 14 -12.80 2.81 -4.82
CA ALA A 14 -12.15 1.52 -4.64
C ALA A 14 -10.66 1.54 -5.05
N VAL A 15 -10.32 2.14 -6.19
CA VAL A 15 -8.93 2.30 -6.65
C VAL A 15 -8.14 3.17 -5.68
N SER A 16 -8.70 4.30 -5.23
CA SER A 16 -8.03 5.23 -4.32
C SER A 16 -7.77 4.62 -2.94
N ILE A 17 -8.68 3.79 -2.44
CA ILE A 17 -8.50 3.06 -1.19
C ILE A 17 -7.43 1.97 -1.37
N SER A 18 -7.45 1.17 -2.43
CA SER A 18 -6.44 0.14 -2.68
C SER A 18 -5.05 0.73 -2.78
N SER A 19 -4.87 1.78 -3.59
CA SER A 19 -3.58 2.47 -3.71
C SER A 19 -3.15 3.13 -2.38
N GLY A 20 -4.12 3.60 -1.58
CA GLY A 20 -3.90 4.13 -0.24
C GLY A 20 -3.35 3.09 0.71
N PHE A 21 -3.98 1.92 0.79
CA PHE A 21 -3.50 0.81 1.62
C PHE A 21 -2.10 0.35 1.24
N ARG A 22 -1.86 0.18 -0.07
CA ARG A 22 -0.55 -0.22 -0.57
C ARG A 22 0.54 0.75 -0.15
N ARG A 23 0.31 2.05 -0.35
CA ARG A 23 1.27 3.10 -0.01
C ARG A 23 1.52 3.19 1.49
N GLU A 24 0.46 3.19 2.30
CA GLU A 24 0.54 3.31 3.76
C GLU A 24 1.30 2.12 4.36
N LEU A 25 0.91 0.90 4.00
CA LEU A 25 1.58 -0.29 4.51
C LEU A 25 3.04 -0.38 4.05
N ARG A 26 3.32 0.00 2.79
CA ARG A 26 4.70 0.04 2.33
C ARG A 26 5.54 1.02 3.13
N THR A 27 5.08 2.27 3.28
CA THR A 27 5.78 3.28 4.08
C THR A 27 6.02 2.77 5.49
N SER A 28 5.01 2.18 6.09
CA SER A 28 5.10 1.59 7.43
C SER A 28 6.12 0.47 7.53
N LEU A 29 6.18 -0.43 6.54
CA LEU A 29 7.15 -1.52 6.50
C LEU A 29 8.58 -1.01 6.25
N THR A 30 8.73 -0.01 5.38
CA THR A 30 10.03 0.63 5.11
C THR A 30 10.56 1.35 6.33
N GLU A 31 9.72 2.05 7.11
CA GLU A 31 10.10 2.65 8.39
C GLU A 31 10.44 1.59 9.43
N LEU A 32 9.70 0.48 9.44
CA LEU A 32 9.89 -0.59 10.40
C LEU A 32 11.22 -1.33 10.20
N SER A 33 11.60 -1.66 8.97
CA SER A 33 12.75 -2.54 8.73
C SER A 33 13.41 -2.39 7.34
N GLY A 34 13.22 -1.26 6.70
CA GLY A 34 13.70 -1.01 5.34
C GLY A 34 13.00 -1.86 4.27
N ASP A 35 13.17 -1.51 3.02
CA ASP A 35 12.70 -2.31 1.87
C ASP A 35 13.53 -3.58 1.72
N VAL A 36 14.85 -3.47 1.93
CA VAL A 36 15.79 -4.59 1.92
C VAL A 36 16.55 -4.62 3.23
N LEU A 37 16.69 -5.80 3.81
CA LEU A 37 17.45 -6.04 5.04
C LEU A 37 18.64 -6.94 4.74
N ILE A 38 19.83 -6.46 5.03
CA ILE A 38 21.06 -7.23 4.97
C ILE A 38 21.38 -7.76 6.36
N THR A 39 21.47 -9.07 6.50
CA THR A 39 21.76 -9.75 7.77
C THR A 39 22.64 -10.97 7.55
N ARG A 40 23.16 -11.53 8.63
CA ARG A 40 23.71 -12.90 8.58
C ARG A 40 22.58 -13.93 8.47
N PRO A 41 22.79 -15.06 7.77
CA PRO A 41 21.76 -16.10 7.58
C PRO A 41 21.24 -16.70 8.88
N ASP A 42 22.10 -16.74 9.89
CA ASP A 42 21.87 -17.29 11.23
C ASP A 42 21.40 -16.24 12.23
N MET A 43 21.05 -15.03 11.76
CA MET A 43 20.57 -13.96 12.63
C MET A 43 19.39 -14.44 13.45
N ASN A 44 19.68 -14.75 14.70
CA ASN A 44 18.69 -15.04 15.71
C ASN A 44 18.62 -13.88 16.69
N MET A 45 17.51 -13.15 16.68
CA MET A 45 17.32 -12.00 17.57
C MET A 45 17.41 -12.38 19.05
N MET A 46 17.28 -13.68 19.39
CA MET A 46 17.37 -14.18 20.77
C MET A 46 18.79 -14.44 21.25
N ARG A 47 19.74 -14.66 20.32
CA ARG A 47 21.14 -14.92 20.67
C ARG A 47 22.02 -13.74 20.30
N GLU A 48 23.21 -13.70 20.91
CA GLU A 48 24.26 -12.80 20.46
C GLU A 48 24.74 -13.28 19.08
N SER A 49 24.36 -12.54 18.03
CA SER A 49 24.85 -12.79 16.68
C SER A 49 26.22 -12.10 16.51
N GLU A 50 27.04 -12.63 15.61
CA GLU A 50 28.23 -11.91 15.20
C GLU A 50 27.87 -10.60 14.49
N PRO A 51 28.56 -9.48 14.78
CA PRO A 51 28.26 -8.22 14.16
C PRO A 51 28.66 -8.18 12.68
N ILE A 52 28.01 -7.27 11.95
CA ILE A 52 28.38 -6.84 10.60
C ILE A 52 29.19 -5.56 10.74
N SER A 53 30.35 -5.48 10.09
CA SER A 53 31.16 -4.26 10.08
C SER A 53 30.70 -3.28 9.01
N LEU A 54 30.46 -2.03 9.40
CA LEU A 54 30.14 -0.96 8.46
C LEU A 54 31.36 -0.50 7.62
N ASP A 55 32.59 -0.91 8.01
CA ASP A 55 33.80 -0.63 7.24
C ASP A 55 34.02 -1.66 6.10
N SER A 56 33.06 -2.56 5.87
CA SER A 56 33.13 -3.57 4.82
C SER A 56 33.11 -2.95 3.42
N PRO A 57 33.88 -3.50 2.45
CA PRO A 57 34.00 -2.92 1.11
C PRO A 57 32.66 -2.76 0.38
N PHE A 58 31.70 -3.66 0.60
CA PHE A 58 30.40 -3.61 -0.06
C PHE A 58 29.61 -2.32 0.27
N MET A 59 29.88 -1.67 1.41
CA MET A 59 29.18 -0.43 1.81
C MET A 59 29.35 0.68 0.80
N SER A 60 30.58 0.89 0.30
CA SER A 60 30.86 1.92 -0.72
C SER A 60 30.12 1.65 -2.03
N TYR A 61 30.02 0.39 -2.45
CA TYR A 61 29.29 0.02 -3.65
C TYR A 61 27.77 0.13 -3.49
N LEU A 62 27.24 -0.08 -2.27
CA LEU A 62 25.83 0.16 -1.98
C LEU A 62 25.47 1.65 -2.04
N ASP A 63 26.34 2.50 -1.49
CA ASP A 63 26.15 3.95 -1.48
C ASP A 63 26.21 4.56 -2.91
N GLU A 64 26.96 3.95 -3.81
CA GLU A 64 27.03 4.32 -5.22
C GLU A 64 25.89 3.75 -6.10
N SER A 65 25.11 2.79 -5.58
CA SER A 65 24.03 2.15 -6.35
C SER A 65 22.83 3.08 -6.51
N ALA A 66 22.36 3.23 -7.76
CA ALA A 66 21.18 4.02 -8.07
C ALA A 66 19.87 3.44 -7.46
N ALA A 67 19.88 2.18 -7.06
CA ALA A 67 18.74 1.52 -6.41
C ALA A 67 18.61 1.91 -4.93
N VAL A 68 19.63 2.49 -4.32
CA VAL A 68 19.69 2.80 -2.88
C VAL A 68 19.42 4.28 -2.65
N GLU A 69 18.44 4.61 -1.81
CA GLU A 69 18.17 5.98 -1.35
C GLU A 69 18.83 6.26 -0.01
N GLU A 70 18.73 5.32 0.93
CA GLU A 70 19.27 5.49 2.28
C GLU A 70 19.73 4.15 2.84
N ILE A 71 20.87 4.16 3.52
CA ILE A 71 21.43 3.02 4.26
C ILE A 71 21.32 3.31 5.75
N VAL A 72 20.54 2.48 6.47
CA VAL A 72 20.27 2.66 7.90
C VAL A 72 20.86 1.50 8.69
N PRO A 73 21.96 1.72 9.43
CA PRO A 73 22.53 0.71 10.31
C PRO A 73 21.63 0.51 11.54
N THR A 74 21.35 -0.76 11.89
CA THR A 74 20.47 -1.11 13.01
C THR A 74 21.01 -2.28 13.84
N VAL A 75 20.58 -2.31 15.11
CA VAL A 75 20.88 -3.42 16.02
C VAL A 75 19.57 -3.98 16.56
N TRP A 76 19.30 -5.25 16.24
CA TRP A 76 18.11 -5.95 16.67
C TRP A 76 18.43 -6.95 17.77
N ARG A 77 17.65 -6.96 18.85
CA ARG A 77 17.79 -7.93 19.92
C ARG A 77 16.45 -8.20 20.61
N ALA A 78 16.09 -9.47 20.75
CA ALA A 78 14.91 -9.87 21.52
C ALA A 78 15.18 -9.78 23.02
N GLY A 79 14.15 -9.41 23.76
CA GLY A 79 14.17 -9.33 25.21
C GLY A 79 12.80 -9.67 25.81
N ILE A 80 12.78 -9.78 27.11
CA ILE A 80 11.54 -9.99 27.88
C ILE A 80 11.41 -8.85 28.86
N VAL A 81 10.32 -8.11 28.75
CA VAL A 81 9.95 -7.06 29.71
C VAL A 81 9.13 -7.69 30.82
N LYS A 82 9.56 -7.46 32.06
CA LYS A 82 8.82 -7.88 33.24
C LYS A 82 8.03 -6.70 33.81
N SER A 83 6.71 -6.84 33.89
CA SER A 83 5.80 -5.90 34.50
C SER A 83 5.08 -6.53 35.71
N GLN A 84 4.20 -5.76 36.34
CA GLN A 84 3.33 -6.30 37.42
C GLN A 84 2.24 -7.22 36.83
N GLU A 85 1.87 -7.03 35.58
CA GLU A 85 0.80 -7.76 34.89
C GLU A 85 1.30 -9.04 34.19
N GLY A 86 2.64 -9.18 34.04
CA GLY A 86 3.20 -10.37 33.40
C GLY A 86 4.59 -10.18 32.77
N MET A 87 4.91 -11.10 31.87
CA MET A 87 6.10 -11.06 31.03
C MET A 87 5.68 -10.88 29.58
N HIS A 88 6.30 -9.91 28.91
CA HIS A 88 6.00 -9.55 27.53
C HIS A 88 7.25 -9.70 26.67
N GLY A 89 7.14 -10.45 25.58
CA GLY A 89 8.20 -10.54 24.57
C GLY A 89 8.33 -9.22 23.81
N VAL A 90 9.55 -8.74 23.68
CA VAL A 90 9.84 -7.49 22.93
C VAL A 90 11.03 -7.71 22.02
N VAL A 91 11.08 -6.96 20.92
CA VAL A 91 12.26 -6.83 20.09
C VAL A 91 12.75 -5.40 20.18
N LEU A 92 13.97 -5.21 20.68
CA LEU A 92 14.59 -3.89 20.72
C LEU A 92 15.29 -3.61 19.40
N LYS A 93 15.00 -2.45 18.83
CA LYS A 93 15.62 -1.93 17.61
C LYS A 93 16.44 -0.70 17.95
N GLY A 94 17.76 -0.82 17.83
CA GLY A 94 18.69 0.30 17.94
C GLY A 94 18.66 1.14 16.67
N VAL A 95 18.33 2.43 16.80
CA VAL A 95 18.25 3.39 15.70
C VAL A 95 19.16 4.57 15.92
N SER A 96 19.66 5.16 14.83
CA SER A 96 20.57 6.33 14.89
C SER A 96 19.83 7.63 15.20
N SER A 97 18.52 7.71 14.93
CA SER A 97 17.69 8.87 15.27
C SER A 97 17.44 8.97 16.78
N PRO A 98 17.30 10.17 17.33
CA PRO A 98 16.97 10.33 18.74
C PRO A 98 15.61 9.69 19.03
N VAL A 99 15.62 8.80 20.02
CA VAL A 99 14.41 8.03 20.47
C VAL A 99 13.46 8.92 21.27
N ALA A 100 13.94 10.07 21.74
CA ALA A 100 13.14 11.10 22.40
C ALA A 100 13.72 12.48 22.10
N ALA A 101 12.86 13.47 22.03
CA ALA A 101 13.24 14.87 21.82
C ALA A 101 14.16 15.45 22.93
N ASN A 102 14.37 14.72 24.02
CA ASN A 102 15.23 15.07 25.12
C ASN A 102 16.36 14.04 25.29
N ASP A 103 17.54 14.36 24.84
CA ASP A 103 18.81 13.62 25.08
C ASP A 103 19.18 13.46 26.57
N SER A 104 18.37 13.93 27.49
CA SER A 104 18.66 14.01 28.91
C SER A 104 18.44 12.74 29.71
N LEU A 105 17.76 11.74 29.17
CA LEU A 105 17.47 10.48 29.86
C LEU A 105 18.42 9.38 29.40
N PRO A 106 19.24 8.83 30.28
CA PRO A 106 20.09 7.70 29.95
C PRO A 106 19.22 6.47 29.64
N LEU A 107 19.60 5.69 28.63
CA LEU A 107 18.87 4.50 28.21
C LEU A 107 17.38 4.78 27.92
N ALA A 108 17.10 5.85 27.17
CA ALA A 108 15.76 6.22 26.76
C ALA A 108 15.22 5.23 25.73
N VAL A 109 13.95 4.85 25.88
CA VAL A 109 13.24 3.98 24.93
C VAL A 109 11.90 4.56 24.54
N SER A 110 11.48 4.29 23.31
CA SER A 110 10.12 4.49 22.86
C SER A 110 9.44 3.13 22.78
N ILE A 111 8.31 2.99 23.45
CA ILE A 111 7.54 1.73 23.51
C ILE A 111 6.24 1.86 22.73
N PRO A 112 5.77 0.78 22.09
CA PRO A 112 4.50 0.81 21.40
C PRO A 112 3.31 0.83 22.36
N LYS A 113 2.18 1.40 21.92
CA LYS A 113 0.94 1.49 22.72
C LYS A 113 0.44 0.14 23.23
N GLY A 114 0.54 -0.92 22.40
CA GLY A 114 0.14 -2.27 22.78
C GLY A 114 0.92 -2.77 23.99
N LEU A 115 2.26 -2.62 23.97
CA LEU A 115 3.10 -2.96 25.12
C LEU A 115 2.79 -2.08 26.35
N ALA A 116 2.60 -0.78 26.13
CA ALA A 116 2.27 0.14 27.24
C ALA A 116 0.96 -0.27 27.95
N GLN A 117 -0.06 -0.65 27.20
CA GLN A 117 -1.34 -1.14 27.73
C GLN A 117 -1.19 -2.49 28.41
N ALA A 118 -0.52 -3.46 27.79
CA ALA A 118 -0.34 -4.81 28.32
C ALA A 118 0.54 -4.86 29.57
N SER A 119 1.52 -3.95 29.69
CA SER A 119 2.46 -3.91 30.81
C SER A 119 2.11 -2.87 31.88
N GLY A 120 1.14 -1.99 31.62
CA GLY A 120 0.78 -0.87 32.49
C GLY A 120 1.83 0.26 32.54
N LEU A 121 2.82 0.24 31.64
CA LEU A 121 3.92 1.24 31.60
C LEU A 121 3.44 2.57 31.01
N LYS A 122 3.96 3.65 31.57
CA LYS A 122 3.70 5.04 31.14
C LYS A 122 5.01 5.75 30.82
N SER A 123 4.92 6.85 30.07
CA SER A 123 6.07 7.75 29.87
C SER A 123 6.58 8.22 31.24
N GLY A 124 7.91 8.13 31.44
CA GLY A 124 8.61 8.38 32.70
C GLY A 124 8.87 7.14 33.55
N ASP A 125 8.23 6.02 33.27
CA ASP A 125 8.42 4.79 34.04
C ASP A 125 9.73 4.07 33.66
N ARG A 126 10.14 3.15 34.52
CA ARG A 126 11.31 2.31 34.32
C ARG A 126 10.90 0.94 33.81
N MET A 127 11.42 0.54 32.67
CA MET A 127 11.19 -0.74 32.03
C MET A 127 12.36 -1.69 32.29
N LEU A 128 12.12 -2.78 32.99
CA LEU A 128 13.11 -3.82 33.26
C LEU A 128 13.05 -4.88 32.16
N THR A 129 14.16 -5.02 31.42
CA THR A 129 14.24 -5.95 30.29
C THR A 129 15.32 -6.99 30.55
N TYR A 130 14.97 -8.24 30.32
CA TYR A 130 15.82 -9.42 30.39
C TYR A 130 16.22 -9.85 28.99
N PHE A 131 17.51 -9.97 28.77
CA PHE A 131 18.09 -10.49 27.53
C PHE A 131 18.61 -11.90 27.78
N ILE A 132 18.08 -12.85 27.03
CA ILE A 132 18.48 -14.24 27.12
C ILE A 132 19.59 -14.48 26.08
N GLY A 133 20.74 -14.94 26.50
CA GLY A 133 21.91 -15.26 25.69
C GLY A 133 22.67 -16.39 26.33
N GLU A 134 24.00 -16.44 26.19
CA GLU A 134 24.84 -17.33 26.98
C GLU A 134 24.69 -17.02 28.48
N ASP A 135 24.60 -15.73 28.80
CA ASP A 135 24.27 -15.22 30.11
C ASP A 135 22.98 -14.37 30.07
N VAL A 136 22.22 -14.37 31.16
CA VAL A 136 21.06 -13.49 31.31
C VAL A 136 21.53 -12.09 31.68
N LYS A 137 21.46 -11.18 30.70
CA LYS A 137 21.75 -9.76 30.93
C LYS A 137 20.45 -9.03 31.28
N VAL A 138 20.47 -8.23 32.35
CA VAL A 138 19.34 -7.39 32.76
C VAL A 138 19.69 -5.93 32.58
N ARG A 139 18.78 -5.18 31.97
CA ARG A 139 18.93 -3.73 31.79
C ARG A 139 17.65 -3.02 32.15
N GLN A 140 17.80 -1.84 32.71
CA GLN A 140 16.70 -0.95 33.07
C GLN A 140 16.70 0.23 32.12
N PHE A 141 15.64 0.36 31.33
CA PHE A 141 15.42 1.45 30.40
C PHE A 141 14.43 2.46 31.00
N ASN A 142 14.46 3.69 30.52
CA ASN A 142 13.52 4.73 30.86
C ASN A 142 12.56 4.95 29.69
N VAL A 143 11.28 4.79 29.91
CA VAL A 143 10.25 5.01 28.89
C VAL A 143 10.12 6.51 28.63
N ALA A 144 10.65 6.97 27.53
CA ALA A 144 10.61 8.38 27.14
C ALA A 144 9.31 8.71 26.40
N GLU A 145 8.92 7.85 25.49
CA GLU A 145 7.79 8.06 24.58
C GLU A 145 6.98 6.78 24.39
N ILE A 146 5.69 6.95 24.07
CA ILE A 146 4.79 5.87 23.63
C ILE A 146 4.36 6.20 22.22
N HIS A 147 4.77 5.37 21.26
CA HIS A 147 4.44 5.54 19.84
C HIS A 147 3.25 4.66 19.41
N ASP A 148 2.61 5.08 18.33
CA ASP A 148 1.64 4.23 17.65
C ASP A 148 2.41 3.14 16.88
N ALA A 149 2.09 1.90 17.18
CA ALA A 149 2.73 0.79 16.49
C ALA A 149 2.17 0.64 15.09
N ILE A 150 3.07 0.57 14.13
CA ILE A 150 2.78 0.29 12.75
C ILE A 150 3.09 -1.19 12.54
N ALA A 151 2.11 -1.98 12.08
CA ALA A 151 2.24 -3.42 11.81
C ALA A 151 2.67 -4.27 13.04
N GLU A 152 2.22 -3.92 14.25
CA GLU A 152 2.30 -4.85 15.38
C GLU A 152 1.45 -6.08 15.09
N THR A 153 2.08 -7.24 15.15
CA THR A 153 1.39 -8.50 15.40
C THR A 153 1.35 -8.71 16.92
N ASP A 154 0.28 -9.29 17.44
CA ASP A 154 0.03 -9.57 18.87
C ASP A 154 1.24 -10.13 19.65
N ASP A 155 2.18 -10.75 18.96
CA ASP A 155 3.33 -11.46 19.54
C ASP A 155 4.66 -10.68 19.49
N ARG A 156 4.74 -9.50 18.85
CA ARG A 156 6.01 -8.79 18.66
C ARG A 156 5.90 -7.28 18.86
N HIS A 157 6.20 -6.85 20.06
CA HIS A 157 6.34 -5.43 20.37
C HIS A 157 7.73 -4.91 20.02
N ILE A 158 7.84 -3.92 19.15
CA ILE A 158 9.11 -3.31 18.79
C ILE A 158 9.35 -2.08 19.66
N VAL A 159 10.47 -2.11 20.37
CA VAL A 159 10.92 -1.03 21.25
C VAL A 159 12.10 -0.33 20.60
N TYR A 160 11.98 0.96 20.32
CA TYR A 160 13.09 1.74 19.77
C TYR A 160 14.04 2.20 20.88
N VAL A 161 15.32 2.01 20.62
CA VAL A 161 16.43 2.34 21.54
C VAL A 161 17.50 3.09 20.75
N SER A 162 18.34 3.88 21.41
CA SER A 162 19.52 4.48 20.78
C SER A 162 20.48 3.38 20.28
N LEU A 163 20.96 3.53 19.03
CA LEU A 163 21.93 2.60 18.44
C LEU A 163 23.19 2.42 19.31
N PRO A 164 23.84 3.49 19.83
CA PRO A 164 25.01 3.34 20.70
C PRO A 164 24.73 2.56 22.00
N ASP A 165 23.51 2.67 22.55
CA ASP A 165 23.14 1.91 23.76
C ASP A 165 22.99 0.41 23.48
N MET A 166 22.46 0.06 22.29
CA MET A 166 22.36 -1.32 21.86
C MET A 166 23.73 -1.92 21.52
N GLN A 167 24.62 -1.16 20.90
CA GLN A 167 26.00 -1.58 20.64
C GLN A 167 26.75 -1.83 21.96
N ARG A 168 26.63 -0.94 22.93
CA ARG A 168 27.20 -1.14 24.29
C ARG A 168 26.61 -2.35 25.02
N LEU A 169 25.32 -2.61 24.88
CA LEU A 169 24.65 -3.77 25.44
C LEU A 169 25.26 -5.08 24.90
N ASN A 170 25.56 -5.12 23.61
CA ASN A 170 26.15 -6.28 22.93
C ASN A 170 27.69 -6.34 23.09
N GLY A 171 28.34 -5.29 23.59
CA GLY A 171 29.79 -5.20 23.67
C GLY A 171 30.46 -4.93 22.32
N TRP A 172 29.74 -4.31 21.41
CA TRP A 172 30.16 -4.01 20.04
C TRP A 172 30.76 -2.61 19.91
N LYS A 173 31.53 -2.41 18.85
CA LYS A 173 32.08 -1.11 18.47
C LYS A 173 31.02 -0.25 17.76
N GLU A 174 31.31 1.03 17.58
CA GLU A 174 30.42 1.98 16.91
C GLU A 174 30.17 1.63 15.41
N ASN A 175 31.12 0.94 14.77
CA ASN A 175 31.01 0.48 13.39
C ASN A 175 30.45 -0.96 13.24
N GLU A 176 29.92 -1.55 14.30
CA GLU A 176 29.40 -2.92 14.33
C GLU A 176 27.89 -2.90 14.58
N VAL A 177 27.13 -3.61 13.71
CA VAL A 177 25.67 -3.68 13.73
C VAL A 177 25.18 -5.12 13.51
N SER A 178 23.92 -5.41 13.80
CA SER A 178 23.35 -6.72 13.51
C SER A 178 22.67 -6.79 12.14
N ALA A 179 22.24 -5.65 11.61
CA ALA A 179 21.55 -5.57 10.35
C ALA A 179 21.77 -4.20 9.69
N ILE A 180 21.68 -4.19 8.37
CA ILE A 180 21.69 -2.97 7.57
C ILE A 180 20.38 -2.91 6.81
N GLU A 181 19.59 -1.88 7.11
CA GLU A 181 18.33 -1.62 6.42
C GLU A 181 18.59 -0.69 5.24
N ILE A 182 18.05 -1.04 4.08
CA ILE A 182 18.16 -0.24 2.87
C ILE A 182 16.77 0.23 2.49
N ARG A 183 16.64 1.54 2.30
CA ARG A 183 15.51 2.16 1.63
C ARG A 183 15.83 2.29 0.16
N LEU A 184 14.93 1.80 -0.66
CA LEU A 184 15.10 1.81 -2.12
C LEU A 184 14.69 3.14 -2.71
N ALA A 185 15.46 3.61 -3.69
CA ALA A 185 15.18 4.84 -4.42
C ALA A 185 13.90 4.72 -5.28
N GLY A 186 13.10 5.78 -5.30
CA GLY A 186 11.92 5.90 -6.14
C GLY A 186 10.64 5.28 -5.55
N ASN A 187 9.53 5.50 -6.26
CA ASN A 187 8.24 4.91 -5.93
C ASN A 187 8.14 3.51 -6.55
N LEU A 188 8.71 2.52 -5.88
CA LEU A 188 8.58 1.13 -6.30
C LEU A 188 7.20 0.61 -5.86
N ASP A 189 6.20 0.62 -6.73
CA ASP A 189 4.83 0.21 -6.40
C ASP A 189 4.59 -1.30 -6.60
N SER A 190 5.54 -1.98 -7.23
CA SER A 190 5.45 -3.39 -7.60
C SER A 190 6.35 -4.26 -6.72
N GLU A 191 5.83 -5.41 -6.28
CA GLU A 191 6.62 -6.44 -5.57
C GLU A 191 7.80 -6.93 -6.41
N GLY A 192 7.62 -6.99 -7.74
CA GLY A 192 8.66 -7.40 -8.68
C GLY A 192 9.85 -6.45 -8.67
N GLU A 193 9.62 -5.15 -8.65
CA GLU A 193 10.67 -4.12 -8.60
C GLU A 193 11.47 -4.20 -7.29
N ILE A 194 10.79 -4.42 -6.15
CA ILE A 194 11.45 -4.60 -4.85
C ILE A 194 12.31 -5.86 -4.87
N MET A 195 11.83 -6.96 -5.47
CA MET A 195 12.59 -8.20 -5.58
C MET A 195 13.79 -8.06 -6.51
N GLU A 196 13.66 -7.36 -7.63
CA GLU A 196 14.74 -7.11 -8.58
C GLU A 196 15.84 -6.25 -7.92
N ALA A 197 15.47 -5.14 -7.29
CA ALA A 197 16.41 -4.32 -6.53
C ALA A 197 17.08 -5.10 -5.39
N THR A 198 16.35 -5.97 -4.71
CA THR A 198 16.92 -6.85 -3.67
C THR A 198 17.95 -7.81 -4.25
N GLN A 199 17.72 -8.34 -5.44
CA GLN A 199 18.67 -9.24 -6.11
C GLN A 199 19.93 -8.48 -6.54
N GLU A 200 19.81 -7.24 -7.02
CA GLU A 200 20.94 -6.37 -7.34
C GLU A 200 21.80 -6.13 -6.09
N ILE A 201 21.17 -5.68 -4.99
CA ILE A 201 21.83 -5.45 -3.71
C ILE A 201 22.48 -6.73 -3.19
N GLY A 202 21.79 -7.87 -3.26
CA GLY A 202 22.32 -9.18 -2.88
C GLY A 202 23.55 -9.57 -3.71
N THR A 203 23.58 -9.21 -4.98
CA THR A 203 24.74 -9.45 -5.85
C THR A 203 25.94 -8.62 -5.41
N ILE A 204 25.73 -7.32 -5.13
CA ILE A 204 26.79 -6.43 -4.61
C ILE A 204 27.35 -6.99 -3.30
N VAL A 205 26.48 -7.31 -2.35
CA VAL A 205 26.89 -7.88 -1.06
C VAL A 205 27.69 -9.17 -1.24
N ASN A 206 27.20 -10.13 -2.03
CA ASN A 206 27.90 -11.41 -2.23
C ASN A 206 29.26 -11.29 -2.94
N LEU A 207 29.42 -10.25 -3.81
CA LEU A 207 30.68 -10.03 -4.51
C LEU A 207 31.75 -9.39 -3.63
N TYR A 208 31.34 -8.48 -2.76
CA TYR A 208 32.25 -7.62 -2.01
C TYR A 208 32.27 -7.89 -0.49
N ASP A 209 31.45 -8.83 0.01
CA ASP A 209 31.55 -9.31 1.39
C ASP A 209 32.72 -10.30 1.51
N PRO A 210 33.74 -10.00 2.32
CA PRO A 210 34.92 -10.87 2.48
C PRO A 210 34.56 -12.28 2.96
N ASP A 211 33.61 -12.37 3.87
CA ASP A 211 33.21 -13.63 4.51
C ASP A 211 32.12 -14.38 3.74
N ARG A 212 31.50 -13.74 2.74
CA ARG A 212 30.35 -14.27 1.95
C ARG A 212 29.24 -14.87 2.81
N ASN A 213 28.99 -14.26 3.93
CA ASN A 213 28.07 -14.74 4.97
C ASN A 213 26.94 -13.74 5.25
N LEU A 214 26.62 -12.89 4.28
CA LEU A 214 25.51 -11.94 4.36
C LEU A 214 24.43 -12.27 3.34
N VAL A 215 23.18 -12.03 3.73
CA VAL A 215 22.01 -12.24 2.88
C VAL A 215 21.18 -10.97 2.83
N ALA A 216 20.86 -10.53 1.62
CA ALA A 216 19.87 -9.47 1.40
C ALA A 216 18.47 -10.08 1.27
N THR A 217 17.54 -9.64 2.08
CA THR A 217 16.17 -10.14 2.11
C THR A 217 15.18 -8.99 1.91
N SER A 218 14.25 -9.12 0.94
CA SER A 218 13.23 -8.12 0.67
C SER A 218 12.17 -8.05 1.77
N SER A 219 11.52 -6.90 1.92
CA SER A 219 10.33 -6.75 2.75
C SER A 219 9.21 -7.70 2.32
N VAL A 220 9.06 -7.96 1.01
CA VAL A 220 8.11 -8.93 0.46
C VAL A 220 8.34 -10.34 1.03
N SER A 221 9.59 -10.79 1.07
CA SER A 221 9.95 -12.12 1.60
C SER A 221 9.85 -12.20 3.12
N ARG A 222 10.03 -11.08 3.83
CA ARG A 222 9.95 -11.02 5.30
C ARG A 222 8.52 -10.96 5.82
N TYR A 223 7.62 -10.32 5.07
CA TYR A 223 6.23 -10.11 5.46
C TYR A 223 5.23 -10.67 4.42
N PRO A 224 5.34 -11.95 4.03
CA PRO A 224 4.54 -12.52 2.95
C PRO A 224 3.03 -12.47 3.23
N GLN A 225 2.62 -12.52 4.48
CA GLN A 225 1.20 -12.45 4.86
C GLN A 225 0.60 -11.08 4.53
N LEU A 226 1.34 -9.98 4.77
CA LEU A 226 0.88 -8.63 4.45
C LEU A 226 0.79 -8.39 2.95
N PHE A 227 1.79 -8.84 2.20
CA PHE A 227 1.77 -8.71 0.73
C PHE A 227 0.68 -9.58 0.09
N ASN A 228 0.47 -10.82 0.58
CA ASN A 228 -0.66 -11.64 0.16
C ASN A 228 -2.02 -10.98 0.46
N TRP A 229 -2.16 -10.31 1.61
CA TRP A 229 -3.35 -9.58 1.96
C TRP A 229 -3.57 -8.37 1.03
N LEU A 230 -2.52 -7.61 0.70
CA LEU A 230 -2.58 -6.55 -0.31
C LEU A 230 -3.00 -7.07 -1.68
N ALA A 231 -2.44 -8.21 -2.12
CA ALA A 231 -2.82 -8.84 -3.38
C ALA A 231 -4.31 -9.25 -3.40
N LEU A 232 -4.87 -9.69 -2.27
CA LEU A 232 -6.32 -9.96 -2.14
C LEU A 232 -7.16 -8.67 -2.25
N ILE A 233 -6.71 -7.56 -1.68
CA ILE A 233 -7.38 -6.26 -1.84
C ILE A 233 -7.40 -5.87 -3.31
N ASP A 234 -6.27 -5.96 -4.00
CA ASP A 234 -6.16 -5.62 -5.43
C ASP A 234 -7.06 -6.51 -6.29
N PHE A 235 -7.11 -7.81 -6.01
CA PHE A 235 -8.01 -8.73 -6.69
C PHE A 235 -9.48 -8.32 -6.50
N ASN A 236 -9.89 -8.01 -5.27
CA ASN A 236 -11.25 -7.57 -4.97
C ASN A 236 -11.59 -6.24 -5.67
N VAL A 237 -10.66 -5.29 -5.70
CA VAL A 237 -10.85 -4.01 -6.39
C VAL A 237 -10.99 -4.23 -7.89
N ASN A 238 -10.14 -5.04 -8.52
CA ASN A 238 -10.24 -5.37 -9.94
C ASN A 238 -11.58 -6.04 -10.26
N PHE A 239 -12.07 -6.91 -9.36
CA PHE A 239 -13.39 -7.52 -9.50
C PHE A 239 -14.51 -6.48 -9.41
N ILE A 240 -14.44 -5.54 -8.48
CA ILE A 240 -15.39 -4.42 -8.36
C ILE A 240 -15.38 -3.56 -9.63
N LEU A 241 -14.18 -3.22 -10.15
CA LEU A 241 -14.04 -2.45 -11.39
C LEU A 241 -14.73 -3.14 -12.56
N LEU A 242 -14.50 -4.44 -12.73
CA LEU A 242 -15.13 -5.24 -13.77
C LEU A 242 -16.66 -5.24 -13.61
N LEU A 243 -17.15 -5.52 -12.41
CA LEU A 243 -18.58 -5.60 -12.12
C LEU A 243 -19.27 -4.25 -12.34
N MET A 244 -18.70 -3.16 -11.85
CA MET A 244 -19.25 -1.82 -12.02
C MET A 244 -19.25 -1.36 -13.49
N THR A 245 -18.21 -1.72 -14.25
CA THR A 245 -18.15 -1.45 -15.69
C THR A 245 -19.25 -2.20 -16.43
N ILE A 246 -19.50 -3.47 -16.09
CA ILE A 246 -20.60 -4.26 -16.67
C ILE A 246 -21.95 -3.63 -16.33
N VAL A 247 -22.19 -3.28 -15.06
CA VAL A 247 -23.43 -2.64 -14.61
C VAL A 247 -23.66 -1.31 -15.33
N ALA A 248 -22.65 -0.47 -15.45
CA ALA A 248 -22.71 0.79 -16.18
C ALA A 248 -23.03 0.53 -17.66
N GLY A 249 -22.39 -0.46 -18.29
CA GLY A 249 -22.63 -0.86 -19.67
C GLY A 249 -24.06 -1.32 -19.92
N PHE A 250 -24.60 -2.21 -19.09
CA PHE A 250 -26.01 -2.67 -19.21
C PHE A 250 -27.01 -1.53 -19.02
N ASN A 251 -26.78 -0.65 -18.06
CA ASN A 251 -27.64 0.53 -17.89
C ASN A 251 -27.61 1.44 -19.12
N MET A 252 -26.45 1.61 -19.76
CA MET A 252 -26.34 2.39 -20.98
C MET A 252 -26.96 1.72 -22.18
N ILE A 253 -26.85 0.36 -22.31
CA ILE A 253 -27.55 -0.42 -23.34
C ILE A 253 -29.05 -0.16 -23.24
N SER A 254 -29.61 -0.28 -22.03
CA SER A 254 -31.04 -0.03 -21.79
C SER A 254 -31.44 1.41 -22.14
N GLY A 255 -30.64 2.38 -21.72
CA GLY A 255 -30.89 3.81 -22.04
C GLY A 255 -30.82 4.09 -23.55
N LEU A 256 -29.88 3.48 -24.26
CA LEU A 256 -29.76 3.65 -25.73
C LEU A 256 -30.91 2.96 -26.44
N LEU A 257 -31.34 1.77 -26.00
CA LEU A 257 -32.53 1.11 -26.57
C LEU A 257 -33.79 1.94 -26.39
N ILE A 258 -34.01 2.53 -25.20
CA ILE A 258 -35.15 3.43 -24.97
C ILE A 258 -35.07 4.62 -25.94
N MET A 259 -33.89 5.27 -26.04
CA MET A 259 -33.70 6.38 -26.97
C MET A 259 -33.96 5.99 -28.42
N LEU A 260 -33.56 4.78 -28.86
CA LEU A 260 -33.83 4.25 -30.18
C LEU A 260 -35.32 4.05 -30.42
N PHE A 261 -36.05 3.45 -29.45
CA PHE A 261 -37.49 3.21 -29.58
C PHE A 261 -38.29 4.54 -29.58
N GLU A 262 -37.93 5.50 -28.76
CA GLU A 262 -38.57 6.82 -28.77
C GLU A 262 -38.38 7.56 -30.10
N ASN A 263 -37.25 7.33 -30.77
CA ASN A 263 -36.92 8.00 -32.04
C ASN A 263 -37.10 7.10 -33.26
N ILE A 264 -37.86 5.99 -33.16
CA ILE A 264 -37.97 4.99 -34.22
C ILE A 264 -38.55 5.59 -35.53
N SER A 265 -39.52 6.51 -35.41
CA SER A 265 -40.11 7.22 -36.51
C SER A 265 -39.12 8.14 -37.24
N THR A 266 -38.25 8.83 -36.46
CA THR A 266 -37.17 9.67 -37.00
C THR A 266 -36.14 8.82 -37.73
N ILE A 267 -35.78 7.66 -37.17
CA ILE A 267 -34.88 6.70 -37.82
C ILE A 267 -35.45 6.21 -39.14
N GLY A 268 -36.75 5.86 -39.18
CA GLY A 268 -37.44 5.47 -40.42
C GLY A 268 -37.41 6.56 -41.48
N LEU A 269 -37.66 7.84 -41.07
CA LEU A 269 -37.60 8.98 -41.96
C LEU A 269 -36.19 9.20 -42.52
N LEU A 270 -35.18 9.14 -41.69
CA LEU A 270 -33.77 9.31 -42.12
C LEU A 270 -33.35 8.19 -43.10
N LYS A 271 -33.79 6.95 -42.87
CA LYS A 271 -33.55 5.83 -43.81
C LYS A 271 -34.26 6.05 -45.14
N SER A 272 -35.50 6.56 -45.15
CA SER A 272 -36.25 6.84 -46.38
C SER A 272 -35.61 7.98 -47.20
N LEU A 273 -34.88 8.89 -46.53
CA LEU A 273 -34.08 9.94 -47.17
C LEU A 273 -32.68 9.44 -47.62
N GLY A 274 -32.38 8.13 -47.47
CA GLY A 274 -31.16 7.51 -47.97
C GLY A 274 -29.98 7.51 -46.97
N MET A 275 -30.24 7.83 -45.71
CA MET A 275 -29.20 7.77 -44.69
C MET A 275 -28.84 6.33 -44.34
N THR A 276 -27.54 5.99 -44.32
CA THR A 276 -27.08 4.64 -44.04
C THR A 276 -27.20 4.29 -42.54
N ASP A 277 -27.39 3.01 -42.23
CA ASP A 277 -27.48 2.51 -40.85
C ASP A 277 -26.23 2.91 -40.00
N ARG A 278 -25.06 2.89 -40.62
CA ARG A 278 -23.80 3.31 -39.97
C ARG A 278 -23.81 4.79 -39.58
N SER A 279 -24.37 5.65 -40.41
CA SER A 279 -24.45 7.08 -40.14
C SER A 279 -25.43 7.35 -38.99
N ILE A 280 -26.58 6.67 -38.97
CA ILE A 280 -27.57 6.74 -37.90
C ILE A 280 -26.96 6.23 -36.59
N ALA A 281 -26.33 5.04 -36.63
CA ALA A 281 -25.66 4.48 -35.45
C ALA A 281 -24.60 5.42 -34.87
N LYS A 282 -23.82 6.11 -35.73
CA LYS A 282 -22.81 7.09 -35.32
C LYS A 282 -23.41 8.27 -34.54
N VAL A 283 -24.60 8.76 -34.96
CA VAL A 283 -25.28 9.85 -34.26
C VAL A 283 -25.73 9.41 -32.87
N PHE A 284 -26.36 8.23 -32.73
CA PHE A 284 -26.80 7.72 -31.43
C PHE A 284 -25.61 7.38 -30.52
N LEU A 285 -24.55 6.79 -31.08
CA LEU A 285 -23.34 6.47 -30.33
C LEU A 285 -22.62 7.73 -29.82
N SER A 286 -22.54 8.80 -30.63
CA SER A 286 -21.94 10.06 -30.21
C SER A 286 -22.74 10.77 -29.11
N SER A 287 -24.08 10.70 -29.20
CA SER A 287 -24.97 11.24 -28.14
C SER A 287 -24.81 10.43 -26.83
N SER A 288 -24.71 9.10 -26.93
CA SER A 288 -24.45 8.23 -25.78
C SER A 288 -23.05 8.47 -25.20
N ALA A 289 -22.02 8.64 -26.03
CA ALA A 289 -20.68 8.97 -25.58
C ALA A 289 -20.62 10.26 -24.75
N LEU A 290 -21.36 11.30 -25.20
CA LEU A 290 -21.46 12.54 -24.44
C LEU A 290 -22.18 12.36 -23.09
N LEU A 291 -23.21 11.50 -23.04
CA LEU A 291 -23.90 11.15 -21.80
C LEU A 291 -23.00 10.38 -20.84
N VAL A 292 -22.23 9.42 -21.35
CA VAL A 292 -21.24 8.67 -20.57
C VAL A 292 -20.19 9.62 -20.02
N ALA A 293 -19.58 10.46 -20.87
CA ALA A 293 -18.55 11.40 -20.46
C ALA A 293 -19.05 12.38 -19.36
N LYS A 294 -20.28 12.89 -19.50
CA LYS A 294 -20.90 13.74 -18.45
C LYS A 294 -21.12 12.95 -17.15
N GLY A 295 -21.58 11.69 -17.26
CA GLY A 295 -21.78 10.82 -16.09
C GLY A 295 -20.45 10.54 -15.37
N MET A 296 -19.40 10.25 -16.13
CA MET A 296 -18.05 10.05 -15.60
C MET A 296 -17.51 11.31 -14.92
N ALA A 297 -17.64 12.48 -15.55
CA ALA A 297 -17.20 13.74 -14.95
C ALA A 297 -17.87 14.03 -13.59
N VAL A 298 -19.18 13.76 -13.49
CA VAL A 298 -19.91 13.91 -12.22
C VAL A 298 -19.47 12.86 -11.21
N GLY A 299 -19.29 11.59 -11.63
CA GLY A 299 -18.81 10.51 -10.78
C GLY A 299 -17.41 10.80 -10.21
N ASN A 300 -16.50 11.26 -11.06
CA ASN A 300 -15.14 11.67 -10.68
C ASN A 300 -15.16 12.82 -9.68
N ALA A 301 -15.95 13.86 -9.93
CA ALA A 301 -16.04 15.00 -9.01
C ALA A 301 -16.52 14.55 -7.62
N LEU A 302 -17.55 13.72 -7.55
CA LEU A 302 -18.07 13.20 -6.29
C LEU A 302 -17.07 12.28 -5.59
N ALA A 303 -16.38 11.40 -6.34
CA ALA A 303 -15.36 10.52 -5.80
C ALA A 303 -14.17 11.29 -5.22
N LEU A 304 -13.68 12.30 -5.95
CA LEU A 304 -12.57 13.13 -5.49
C LEU A 304 -12.94 13.95 -4.24
N ILE A 305 -14.16 14.47 -4.17
CA ILE A 305 -14.68 15.17 -2.98
C ILE A 305 -14.71 14.21 -1.79
N PHE A 306 -15.23 12.99 -1.98
CA PHE A 306 -15.27 11.98 -0.93
C PHE A 306 -13.87 11.60 -0.45
N CYS A 307 -12.96 11.31 -1.38
CA CYS A 307 -11.57 10.97 -1.09
C CYS A 307 -10.84 12.11 -0.36
N PHE A 308 -11.08 13.36 -0.78
CA PHE A 308 -10.50 14.54 -0.12
C PHE A 308 -11.02 14.70 1.32
N ILE A 309 -12.34 14.54 1.53
CA ILE A 309 -12.94 14.58 2.88
C ILE A 309 -12.33 13.48 3.74
N GLN A 310 -12.27 12.23 3.25
CA GLN A 310 -11.71 11.12 4.01
C GLN A 310 -10.23 11.36 4.38
N LYS A 311 -9.42 11.85 3.43
CA LYS A 311 -8.00 12.14 3.65
C LYS A 311 -7.75 13.22 4.71
N THR A 312 -8.66 14.21 4.83
CA THR A 312 -8.49 15.32 5.77
C THR A 312 -9.14 15.07 7.13
N THR A 313 -10.23 14.34 7.16
CA THR A 313 -11.05 14.18 8.38
C THR A 313 -10.89 12.82 9.05
N HIS A 314 -10.35 11.80 8.33
CA HIS A 314 -10.22 10.43 8.82
C HIS A 314 -11.51 9.89 9.47
N ILE A 315 -12.69 10.20 8.88
CA ILE A 315 -14.01 9.81 9.41
C ILE A 315 -14.13 8.30 9.52
N LEU A 316 -13.67 7.56 8.48
CA LEU A 316 -13.71 6.11 8.46
C LEU A 316 -12.49 5.57 9.21
N LYS A 317 -12.71 5.25 10.48
CA LYS A 317 -11.70 4.61 11.34
C LYS A 317 -11.70 3.10 11.13
N LEU A 318 -10.53 2.51 11.22
CA LEU A 318 -10.32 1.07 11.18
C LEU A 318 -9.68 0.62 12.50
N ASP A 319 -9.82 -0.65 12.79
CA ASP A 319 -9.15 -1.29 13.91
C ASP A 319 -7.72 -1.68 13.47
N PRO A 320 -6.68 -1.10 14.08
CA PRO A 320 -5.29 -1.37 13.71
C PRO A 320 -4.89 -2.84 13.86
N GLU A 321 -5.49 -3.57 14.80
CA GLU A 321 -5.19 -5.00 15.03
C GLU A 321 -5.58 -5.86 13.81
N ASN A 322 -6.67 -5.51 13.12
CA ASN A 322 -7.17 -6.27 11.99
C ASN A 322 -6.71 -5.73 10.62
N TYR A 323 -6.47 -4.42 10.52
CA TYR A 323 -6.21 -3.74 9.23
C TYR A 323 -4.84 -3.08 9.14
N TYR A 324 -4.01 -3.16 10.18
CA TYR A 324 -2.66 -2.56 10.26
C TYR A 324 -2.62 -1.04 10.10
N VAL A 325 -3.77 -0.39 10.02
CA VAL A 325 -3.92 1.07 9.87
C VAL A 325 -5.08 1.55 10.73
N SER A 326 -4.98 2.75 11.29
CA SER A 326 -5.99 3.33 12.19
C SER A 326 -7.19 3.97 11.47
N SER A 327 -7.06 4.26 10.18
CA SER A 327 -8.12 4.83 9.35
C SER A 327 -7.99 4.35 7.92
N VAL A 328 -9.09 4.39 7.16
CA VAL A 328 -9.06 4.03 5.72
C VAL A 328 -8.12 4.98 4.99
N PRO A 329 -6.96 4.48 4.53
CA PRO A 329 -6.01 5.30 3.80
C PRO A 329 -6.54 5.56 2.39
N VAL A 330 -6.38 6.77 1.90
CA VAL A 330 -6.81 7.19 0.56
C VAL A 330 -5.65 7.86 -0.14
N ASN A 331 -5.22 7.27 -1.25
CA ASN A 331 -4.25 7.87 -2.15
C ASN A 331 -4.93 8.20 -3.48
N ILE A 332 -4.91 9.49 -3.86
CA ILE A 332 -5.47 9.94 -5.13
C ILE A 332 -4.33 9.96 -6.15
N ASP A 333 -4.16 8.85 -6.84
CA ASP A 333 -3.27 8.77 -7.99
C ASP A 333 -4.05 9.09 -9.28
N LEU A 334 -3.79 10.26 -9.84
CA LEU A 334 -4.43 10.72 -11.07
C LEU A 334 -4.16 9.79 -12.26
N GLY A 335 -2.99 9.12 -12.29
CA GLY A 335 -2.64 8.17 -13.33
C GLY A 335 -3.57 6.96 -13.32
N SER A 336 -3.72 6.32 -12.18
CA SER A 336 -4.59 5.16 -12.00
C SER A 336 -6.08 5.50 -12.24
N VAL A 337 -6.53 6.70 -11.80
CA VAL A 337 -7.88 7.17 -12.06
C VAL A 337 -8.14 7.36 -13.54
N LEU A 338 -7.23 8.02 -14.27
CA LEU A 338 -7.35 8.22 -15.72
C LEU A 338 -7.34 6.91 -16.50
N VAL A 339 -6.51 5.96 -16.11
CA VAL A 339 -6.48 4.62 -16.73
C VAL A 339 -7.79 3.88 -16.49
N ALA A 340 -8.31 3.86 -15.26
CA ALA A 340 -9.59 3.23 -14.93
C ALA A 340 -10.75 3.86 -15.72
N ASP A 341 -10.78 5.19 -15.83
CA ASP A 341 -11.76 5.92 -16.61
C ASP A 341 -11.66 5.60 -18.11
N ALA A 342 -10.46 5.63 -18.67
CA ALA A 342 -10.26 5.35 -20.09
C ALA A 342 -10.68 3.93 -20.45
N VAL A 343 -10.27 2.94 -19.65
CA VAL A 343 -10.66 1.53 -19.86
C VAL A 343 -12.18 1.38 -19.75
N SER A 344 -12.80 1.93 -18.71
CA SER A 344 -14.25 1.85 -18.50
C SER A 344 -15.01 2.53 -19.65
N PHE A 345 -14.58 3.70 -20.09
CA PHE A 345 -15.18 4.41 -21.21
C PHE A 345 -15.11 3.56 -22.48
N VAL A 346 -13.96 3.00 -22.84
CA VAL A 346 -13.79 2.15 -24.02
C VAL A 346 -14.68 0.92 -23.93
N VAL A 347 -14.73 0.23 -22.79
CA VAL A 347 -15.56 -0.97 -22.63
C VAL A 347 -17.04 -0.62 -22.75
N ILE A 348 -17.52 0.45 -22.11
CA ILE A 348 -18.90 0.91 -22.22
C ILE A 348 -19.24 1.24 -23.69
N MET A 349 -18.36 1.93 -24.41
CA MET A 349 -18.54 2.28 -25.81
C MET A 349 -18.61 1.03 -26.71
N LEU A 350 -17.80 0.01 -26.45
CA LEU A 350 -17.86 -1.27 -27.14
C LEU A 350 -19.20 -2.00 -26.86
N LEU A 351 -19.66 -2.01 -25.62
CA LEU A 351 -20.97 -2.60 -25.27
C LEU A 351 -22.12 -1.89 -25.96
N LEU A 352 -22.05 -0.57 -26.16
CA LEU A 352 -23.06 0.21 -26.88
C LEU A 352 -23.16 -0.09 -28.38
N LEU A 353 -22.18 -0.76 -28.97
CA LEU A 353 -22.30 -1.26 -30.35
C LEU A 353 -23.38 -2.34 -30.49
N ILE A 354 -23.63 -3.11 -29.43
CA ILE A 354 -24.63 -4.21 -29.47
C ILE A 354 -26.03 -3.66 -29.80
N PRO A 355 -26.61 -2.69 -29.08
CA PRO A 355 -27.90 -2.14 -29.43
C PRO A 355 -27.93 -1.38 -30.76
N CYS A 356 -26.77 -0.82 -31.19
CA CYS A 356 -26.72 -0.19 -32.52
C CYS A 356 -26.97 -1.14 -33.66
N LEU A 357 -26.72 -2.45 -33.50
CA LEU A 357 -27.09 -3.47 -34.52
C LEU A 357 -28.60 -3.58 -34.73
N PHE A 358 -29.43 -3.20 -33.75
CA PHE A 358 -30.87 -3.16 -33.90
C PHE A 358 -31.34 -2.10 -34.90
N ILE A 359 -30.57 -1.04 -35.12
CA ILE A 359 -30.90 0.00 -36.11
C ILE A 359 -31.05 -0.59 -37.51
N SER A 360 -30.26 -1.61 -37.87
CA SER A 360 -30.35 -2.26 -39.17
C SER A 360 -31.66 -3.02 -39.38
N ARG A 361 -32.32 -3.45 -38.29
CA ARG A 361 -33.58 -4.22 -38.33
C ARG A 361 -34.85 -3.34 -38.39
N VAL A 362 -34.71 -2.01 -38.29
CA VAL A 362 -35.84 -1.09 -38.41
C VAL A 362 -36.25 -0.97 -39.87
N ASP A 363 -37.46 -1.45 -40.22
CA ASP A 363 -38.02 -1.36 -41.57
C ASP A 363 -38.69 0.01 -41.78
N PRO A 364 -38.19 0.82 -42.73
CA PRO A 364 -38.78 2.12 -43.02
C PRO A 364 -40.25 2.08 -43.41
N ALA A 365 -40.69 0.99 -44.09
CA ALA A 365 -42.06 0.87 -44.58
C ALA A 365 -43.10 0.70 -43.47
N GLN A 366 -42.70 0.09 -42.34
CA GLN A 366 -43.59 -0.13 -41.20
C GLN A 366 -43.62 1.08 -40.26
N THR A 367 -42.53 1.81 -40.15
CA THR A 367 -42.39 2.97 -39.19
C THR A 367 -43.10 4.24 -39.66
N VAL A 368 -43.28 4.43 -40.97
CA VAL A 368 -44.00 5.60 -41.53
C VAL A 368 -45.54 5.43 -41.47
N ARG A 369 -46.03 4.20 -41.26
CA ARG A 369 -47.46 3.85 -41.27
C ARG A 369 -48.18 3.98 -39.90
N VAL A 370 -47.41 4.17 -38.83
CA VAL A 370 -47.95 4.30 -37.47
C VAL A 370 -48.07 5.81 -37.13
N ARG A 371 -49.17 6.43 -37.56
CA ARG A 371 -49.73 7.67 -37.03
C ARG A 371 -51.24 7.50 -36.96
#